data_6211f2b1def512fe3abf5155182d4f48
#
_entry.id   6211f2b1def512fe3abf5155182d4f48
#
_cell.length_a   1.000
_cell.length_b   1.000
_cell.length_c   1.000
_cell.angle_alpha   90.00
_cell.angle_beta   90.00
_cell.angle_gamma   90.00
#
_symmetry.space_group_name_H-M   'P 1'
#
loop_
_entity.id
_entity.type
_entity.pdbx_description
1 polymer ?
#
loop_
_entity_poly.entity_id
_entity_poly.type
_entity_poly.pdbx_seq_one_letter_code
_entity_poly.pdbx_strand_id
1 'polypeptide(L)'
;MILENIHTPADVKALDREQLEPLCRELRQFLVEHVSKTGGHLASNLGAVELTVAIHRVFDTSKDRLVFDVGHQCYVHKALTGRQALFDTLRQFGGLSGFPKPRESEHDAFIAGHASNSVSVALGMARARTLQHLDYSVLALIGDGALTGGLAYEGLNNAGASGEPLIVLLNDNGMSINPNVGAVDSHLSQIRSKPAYYHFKKWYRGLFGQHPMENPLYRFNHKVKTSLKKALWPGSTLFEDMGFTYLGPIDGHDLDRLVHVLAWARELQCPVVVHVKTVKGRGYSFAEQNPDKFHGVGPFDPETGLVKKSGGDDFSAVFGKTLAACAAEDGRVCAITAAMADGTGLAPFAKEFPDRFFDVAIAEGHGVAMAAGLAKQGMLPVFAVYSSFLQRGYDMLIHDVALQRLHVVLGVDRAGLVGADGETHHGCFDALFLSEIPGFTVLCPASFAELRRMLRQALFEIDGPVAVRYPRGGEGDYREDRSGAPVVRLREGEDVTLLTYGVLVNQALAAADLLERQGVRTEVLKLNQISPLEYETLAPWLAGKKLLAVAEDAFGAGCVGQRTAAILAQHGQAPEKLLLINLGKTFLPEGTVPQLEHQAGIDAAGIARAVQEART
;
A
#
# COMPACT_ATOMS: atom_id res chain seq x y z
N MET A 1 -18.33 3.19 -30.67
CA MET A 1 -18.17 2.21 -29.57
C MET A 1 -19.18 2.55 -28.47
N ILE A 2 -19.57 1.58 -27.63
CA ILE A 2 -20.53 1.83 -26.53
C ILE A 2 -19.86 2.69 -25.46
N LEU A 3 -18.61 2.38 -25.10
CA LEU A 3 -17.85 3.04 -24.05
C LEU A 3 -17.69 4.55 -24.27
N GLU A 4 -17.56 5.00 -25.50
CA GLU A 4 -17.43 6.43 -25.86
C GLU A 4 -18.65 7.27 -25.45
N ASN A 5 -19.82 6.62 -25.31
CA ASN A 5 -21.07 7.27 -24.91
C ASN A 5 -21.37 7.15 -23.41
N ILE A 6 -20.46 6.55 -22.63
CA ILE A 6 -20.61 6.39 -21.19
C ILE A 6 -19.83 7.49 -20.48
N HIS A 7 -20.53 8.42 -19.88
CA HIS A 7 -19.95 9.53 -19.11
C HIS A 7 -20.34 9.50 -17.63
N THR A 8 -21.44 8.83 -17.33
CA THR A 8 -22.00 8.74 -15.97
C THR A 8 -22.54 7.33 -15.70
N PRO A 9 -22.73 6.94 -14.44
CA PRO A 9 -23.46 5.71 -14.11
C PRO A 9 -24.88 5.63 -14.67
N ALA A 10 -25.51 6.77 -14.93
CA ALA A 10 -26.85 6.81 -15.54
C ALA A 10 -26.83 6.24 -16.98
N ASP A 11 -25.74 6.50 -17.72
CA ASP A 11 -25.59 5.96 -19.08
C ASP A 11 -25.46 4.43 -19.05
N VAL A 12 -24.75 3.88 -18.06
CA VAL A 12 -24.68 2.41 -17.87
C VAL A 12 -26.06 1.83 -17.54
N LYS A 13 -26.86 2.54 -16.75
CA LYS A 13 -28.23 2.11 -16.42
C LYS A 13 -29.19 2.17 -17.61
N ALA A 14 -28.94 3.05 -18.56
CA ALA A 14 -29.74 3.21 -19.76
C ALA A 14 -29.48 2.14 -20.85
N LEU A 15 -28.36 1.41 -20.77
CA LEU A 15 -27.98 0.40 -21.76
C LEU A 15 -28.98 -0.76 -21.78
N ASP A 16 -29.24 -1.33 -22.95
CA ASP A 16 -29.92 -2.60 -23.08
C ASP A 16 -29.03 -3.74 -22.57
N ARG A 17 -29.67 -4.87 -22.19
CA ARG A 17 -28.95 -6.03 -21.66
C ARG A 17 -27.89 -6.55 -22.61
N GLU A 18 -28.20 -6.59 -23.91
CA GLU A 18 -27.31 -7.09 -24.96
C GLU A 18 -26.07 -6.20 -25.16
N GLN A 19 -26.09 -4.96 -24.68
CA GLN A 19 -24.98 -3.99 -24.77
C GLN A 19 -23.98 -4.13 -23.64
N LEU A 20 -24.33 -4.76 -22.52
CA LEU A 20 -23.48 -4.83 -21.33
C LEU A 20 -22.23 -5.69 -21.51
N GLU A 21 -22.33 -6.85 -22.17
CA GLU A 21 -21.15 -7.68 -22.46
C GLU A 21 -20.21 -7.02 -23.50
N PRO A 22 -20.72 -6.43 -24.62
CA PRO A 22 -19.88 -5.58 -25.47
C PRO A 22 -19.16 -4.48 -24.72
N LEU A 23 -19.82 -3.75 -23.81
CA LEU A 23 -19.18 -2.75 -22.95
C LEU A 23 -18.03 -3.33 -22.13
N CYS A 24 -18.22 -4.50 -21.52
CA CYS A 24 -17.15 -5.17 -20.77
C CYS A 24 -15.93 -5.51 -21.64
N ARG A 25 -16.13 -5.90 -22.91
CA ARG A 25 -15.03 -6.14 -23.87
C ARG A 25 -14.30 -4.85 -24.24
N GLU A 26 -15.05 -3.79 -24.51
CA GLU A 26 -14.47 -2.46 -24.83
C GLU A 26 -13.68 -1.89 -23.65
N LEU A 27 -14.18 -2.03 -22.42
CA LEU A 27 -13.46 -1.64 -21.20
C LEU A 27 -12.13 -2.40 -21.02
N ARG A 28 -12.08 -3.70 -21.29
CA ARG A 28 -10.84 -4.46 -21.24
C ARG A 28 -9.82 -3.99 -22.26
N GLN A 29 -10.26 -3.77 -23.50
CA GLN A 29 -9.40 -3.24 -24.55
C GLN A 29 -8.87 -1.85 -24.17
N PHE A 30 -9.73 -0.97 -23.68
CA PHE A 30 -9.39 0.36 -23.21
C PHE A 30 -8.34 0.31 -22.09
N LEU A 31 -8.51 -0.56 -21.09
CA LEU A 31 -7.55 -0.73 -20.00
C LEU A 31 -6.18 -1.21 -20.49
N VAL A 32 -6.15 -2.21 -21.37
CA VAL A 32 -4.88 -2.71 -21.93
C VAL A 32 -4.18 -1.61 -22.72
N GLU A 33 -4.91 -0.88 -23.55
CA GLU A 33 -4.35 0.19 -24.38
C GLU A 33 -3.72 1.31 -23.54
N HIS A 34 -4.43 1.83 -22.52
CA HIS A 34 -3.94 2.96 -21.73
C HIS A 34 -2.87 2.53 -20.71
N VAL A 35 -3.09 1.42 -19.99
CA VAL A 35 -2.13 0.95 -18.98
C VAL A 35 -0.83 0.46 -19.63
N SER A 36 -0.85 -0.01 -20.89
CA SER A 36 0.38 -0.35 -21.62
C SER A 36 1.31 0.86 -21.81
N LYS A 37 0.74 2.06 -21.92
CA LYS A 37 1.48 3.32 -22.11
C LYS A 37 1.97 3.91 -20.77
N THR A 38 1.11 3.94 -19.76
CA THR A 38 1.36 4.64 -18.49
C THR A 38 1.92 3.74 -17.39
N GLY A 39 1.73 2.42 -17.50
CA GLY A 39 1.85 1.50 -16.38
C GLY A 39 0.64 1.59 -15.45
N GLY A 40 0.51 0.64 -14.51
CA GLY A 40 -0.58 0.63 -13.55
C GLY A 40 -0.98 -0.77 -13.07
N HIS A 41 -2.13 -0.86 -12.41
CA HIS A 41 -2.65 -2.11 -11.84
C HIS A 41 -3.57 -2.82 -12.83
N LEU A 42 -2.99 -3.49 -13.85
CA LEU A 42 -3.78 -4.05 -14.95
C LEU A 42 -4.59 -5.28 -14.57
N ALA A 43 -3.93 -6.30 -14.00
CA ALA A 43 -4.56 -7.61 -13.80
C ALA A 43 -5.77 -7.55 -12.84
N SER A 44 -5.69 -6.75 -11.79
CA SER A 44 -6.76 -6.56 -10.81
C SER A 44 -7.99 -5.87 -11.43
N ASN A 45 -7.77 -4.88 -12.29
CA ASN A 45 -8.84 -4.18 -13.01
C ASN A 45 -9.52 -5.08 -14.05
N LEU A 46 -8.76 -5.84 -14.83
CA LEU A 46 -9.30 -6.78 -15.82
C LEU A 46 -10.19 -7.85 -15.17
N GLY A 47 -9.84 -8.30 -13.96
CA GLY A 47 -10.65 -9.26 -13.20
C GLY A 47 -11.95 -8.68 -12.65
N ALA A 48 -12.05 -7.37 -12.44
CA ALA A 48 -13.18 -6.71 -11.80
C ALA A 48 -14.13 -5.99 -12.77
N VAL A 49 -14.00 -6.18 -14.10
CA VAL A 49 -14.78 -5.44 -15.11
C VAL A 49 -16.27 -5.69 -14.95
N GLU A 50 -16.75 -6.93 -15.02
CA GLU A 50 -18.18 -7.25 -14.91
C GLU A 50 -18.74 -6.87 -13.54
N LEU A 51 -17.96 -7.09 -12.47
CA LEU A 51 -18.38 -6.70 -11.11
C LEU A 51 -18.61 -5.19 -11.03
N THR A 52 -17.70 -4.39 -11.58
CA THR A 52 -17.81 -2.92 -11.55
C THR A 52 -18.97 -2.43 -12.44
N VAL A 53 -19.15 -3.00 -13.63
CA VAL A 53 -20.30 -2.70 -14.50
C VAL A 53 -21.61 -3.04 -13.80
N ALA A 54 -21.69 -4.20 -13.13
CA ALA A 54 -22.87 -4.61 -12.37
C ALA A 54 -23.17 -3.66 -11.18
N ILE A 55 -22.13 -3.19 -10.48
CA ILE A 55 -22.28 -2.17 -9.42
C ILE A 55 -22.93 -0.90 -10.00
N HIS A 56 -22.38 -0.36 -11.09
CA HIS A 56 -22.92 0.86 -11.72
C HIS A 56 -24.30 0.66 -12.39
N ARG A 57 -24.64 -0.58 -12.76
CA ARG A 57 -25.99 -0.91 -13.22
C ARG A 57 -27.03 -0.84 -12.11
N VAL A 58 -26.68 -1.21 -10.87
CA VAL A 58 -27.60 -1.32 -9.73
C VAL A 58 -27.57 -0.06 -8.85
N PHE A 59 -26.40 0.48 -8.56
CA PHE A 59 -26.20 1.59 -7.64
C PHE A 59 -25.92 2.90 -8.37
N ASP A 60 -26.14 4.00 -7.67
CA ASP A 60 -25.78 5.35 -8.14
C ASP A 60 -24.69 5.92 -7.24
N THR A 61 -23.45 5.87 -7.71
CA THR A 61 -22.30 6.27 -6.90
C THR A 61 -22.20 7.78 -6.63
N SER A 62 -23.03 8.61 -7.25
CA SER A 62 -23.19 10.01 -6.85
C SER A 62 -23.97 10.14 -5.53
N LYS A 63 -24.90 9.21 -5.30
CA LYS A 63 -25.74 9.12 -4.11
C LYS A 63 -25.25 8.02 -3.15
N ASP A 64 -25.08 6.79 -3.66
CA ASP A 64 -24.60 5.62 -2.92
C ASP A 64 -23.10 5.72 -2.63
N ARG A 65 -22.62 5.11 -1.57
CA ARG A 65 -21.20 5.17 -1.14
C ARG A 65 -20.50 3.86 -1.46
N LEU A 66 -19.64 3.87 -2.49
CA LEU A 66 -18.76 2.76 -2.83
C LEU A 66 -17.37 3.01 -2.26
N VAL A 67 -17.00 2.23 -1.24
CA VAL A 67 -15.67 2.29 -0.61
C VAL A 67 -14.82 1.15 -1.14
N PHE A 68 -13.73 1.49 -1.82
CA PHE A 68 -12.75 0.51 -2.32
C PHE A 68 -11.74 0.17 -1.22
N ASP A 69 -11.43 -1.11 -1.06
CA ASP A 69 -10.27 -1.55 -0.30
C ASP A 69 -9.03 -1.55 -1.21
N VAL A 70 -7.90 -1.03 -0.73
CA VAL A 70 -6.73 -0.69 -1.54
C VAL A 70 -7.07 0.31 -2.66
N GLY A 71 -8.07 0.01 -3.49
CA GLY A 71 -8.54 0.87 -4.57
C GLY A 71 -7.77 0.75 -5.88
N HIS A 72 -6.78 -0.13 -5.97
CA HIS A 72 -6.02 -0.37 -7.20
C HIS A 72 -6.86 -0.98 -8.35
N GLN A 73 -8.05 -1.50 -8.07
CA GLN A 73 -9.03 -2.04 -9.02
C GLN A 73 -10.12 -1.03 -9.44
N CYS A 74 -9.87 0.28 -9.30
CA CYS A 74 -10.87 1.33 -9.55
C CYS A 74 -10.90 1.87 -10.99
N TYR A 75 -10.08 1.38 -11.92
CA TYR A 75 -9.95 1.99 -13.24
C TYR A 75 -11.23 1.89 -14.07
N VAL A 76 -11.93 0.76 -14.00
CA VAL A 76 -13.26 0.61 -14.63
C VAL A 76 -14.26 1.61 -14.05
N HIS A 77 -14.27 1.79 -12.73
CA HIS A 77 -15.09 2.80 -12.05
C HIS A 77 -14.77 4.21 -12.55
N LYS A 78 -13.48 4.57 -12.67
CA LYS A 78 -13.07 5.87 -13.22
C LYS A 78 -13.52 6.05 -14.67
N ALA A 79 -13.40 5.01 -15.50
CA ALA A 79 -13.85 5.06 -16.89
C ALA A 79 -15.37 5.25 -17.00
N LEU A 80 -16.17 4.60 -16.16
CA LEU A 80 -17.63 4.69 -16.15
C LEU A 80 -18.17 5.97 -15.48
N THR A 81 -17.30 6.78 -14.89
CA THR A 81 -17.65 8.03 -14.18
C THR A 81 -17.00 9.25 -14.82
N GLY A 82 -16.86 9.25 -16.16
CA GLY A 82 -16.53 10.42 -16.97
C GLY A 82 -15.04 10.77 -17.06
N ARG A 83 -14.13 9.89 -16.59
CA ARG A 83 -12.68 10.18 -16.59
C ARG A 83 -11.90 9.50 -17.70
N GLN A 84 -12.56 8.96 -18.75
CA GLN A 84 -11.89 8.24 -19.84
C GLN A 84 -10.80 9.07 -20.53
N ALA A 85 -11.08 10.34 -20.84
CA ALA A 85 -10.15 11.23 -21.52
C ALA A 85 -8.85 11.51 -20.74
N LEU A 86 -8.82 11.21 -19.44
CA LEU A 86 -7.66 11.43 -18.57
C LEU A 86 -6.73 10.20 -18.45
N PHE A 87 -7.10 9.06 -19.03
CA PHE A 87 -6.34 7.81 -18.82
C PHE A 87 -4.93 7.83 -19.41
N ASP A 88 -4.65 8.65 -20.42
CA ASP A 88 -3.29 8.85 -20.94
C ASP A 88 -2.37 9.57 -19.91
N THR A 89 -2.95 10.14 -18.85
CA THR A 89 -2.21 10.77 -17.73
C THR A 89 -2.25 9.94 -16.44
N LEU A 90 -2.71 8.69 -16.52
CA LEU A 90 -2.87 7.82 -15.35
C LEU A 90 -1.54 7.67 -14.60
N ARG A 91 -1.53 7.95 -13.28
CA ARG A 91 -0.38 7.89 -12.37
C ARG A 91 0.79 8.81 -12.75
N GLN A 92 0.51 9.85 -13.55
CA GLN A 92 1.48 10.88 -13.92
C GLN A 92 1.28 12.15 -13.10
N PHE A 93 2.30 12.96 -13.02
CA PHE A 93 2.28 14.23 -12.30
C PHE A 93 1.19 15.17 -12.85
N GLY A 94 0.29 15.61 -11.97
CA GLY A 94 -0.85 16.44 -12.34
C GLY A 94 -1.94 15.73 -13.14
N GLY A 95 -1.85 14.40 -13.27
CA GLY A 95 -2.79 13.57 -14.02
C GLY A 95 -3.79 12.82 -13.15
N LEU A 96 -4.37 11.76 -13.72
CA LEU A 96 -5.34 10.89 -13.08
C LEU A 96 -4.65 9.97 -12.06
N SER A 97 -5.13 9.92 -10.82
CA SER A 97 -4.61 9.02 -9.80
C SER A 97 -4.88 7.55 -10.10
N GLY A 98 -3.97 6.67 -9.69
CA GLY A 98 -4.16 5.21 -9.70
C GLY A 98 -5.13 4.68 -8.65
N PHE A 99 -5.66 5.53 -7.76
CA PHE A 99 -6.56 5.19 -6.66
C PHE A 99 -7.76 6.12 -6.63
N PRO A 100 -8.88 5.74 -5.98
CA PRO A 100 -10.02 6.65 -5.78
C PRO A 100 -9.62 7.86 -4.96
N LYS A 101 -10.05 9.04 -5.40
CA LYS A 101 -9.83 10.32 -4.69
C LYS A 101 -11.07 11.20 -4.76
N PRO A 102 -11.71 11.54 -3.62
CA PRO A 102 -12.88 12.44 -3.59
C PRO A 102 -12.66 13.79 -4.27
N ARG A 103 -11.40 14.25 -4.35
CA ARG A 103 -11.07 15.51 -5.06
C ARG A 103 -11.11 15.40 -6.58
N GLU A 104 -11.08 14.17 -7.13
CA GLU A 104 -11.18 13.93 -8.57
C GLU A 104 -12.63 13.79 -9.05
N SER A 105 -13.49 13.21 -8.21
CA SER A 105 -14.88 12.93 -8.58
C SER A 105 -15.76 12.72 -7.35
N GLU A 106 -17.01 13.20 -7.42
CA GLU A 106 -18.05 12.92 -6.42
C GLU A 106 -18.41 11.43 -6.29
N HIS A 107 -18.08 10.65 -7.32
CA HIS A 107 -18.28 9.20 -7.33
C HIS A 107 -17.27 8.44 -6.48
N ASP A 108 -16.15 9.06 -6.11
CA ASP A 108 -15.12 8.48 -5.24
C ASP A 108 -15.48 8.79 -3.77
N ALA A 109 -16.22 7.91 -3.11
CA ALA A 109 -16.77 8.15 -1.78
C ALA A 109 -15.68 8.33 -0.70
N PHE A 110 -14.52 7.72 -0.85
CA PHE A 110 -13.41 7.77 0.10
C PHE A 110 -12.06 7.58 -0.59
N ILE A 111 -11.00 8.16 -0.02
CA ILE A 111 -9.63 7.91 -0.49
C ILE A 111 -9.24 6.46 -0.20
N ALA A 112 -8.53 5.84 -1.14
CA ALA A 112 -7.98 4.49 -0.96
C ALA A 112 -6.49 4.45 -1.31
N GLY A 113 -5.82 3.35 -0.98
CA GLY A 113 -4.37 3.14 -1.16
C GLY A 113 -3.85 2.02 -0.24
N HIS A 114 -4.38 1.94 0.98
CA HIS A 114 -4.01 0.94 1.97
C HIS A 114 -5.09 -0.14 2.09
N ALA A 115 -4.68 -1.39 2.38
CA ALA A 115 -5.58 -2.53 2.50
C ALA A 115 -6.35 -2.55 3.82
N SER A 116 -7.46 -3.30 3.85
CA SER A 116 -8.18 -3.77 5.03
C SER A 116 -9.03 -2.74 5.78
N ASN A 117 -9.15 -1.48 5.31
CA ASN A 117 -9.88 -0.43 6.01
C ASN A 117 -11.32 -0.21 5.47
N SER A 118 -11.66 -0.76 4.30
CA SER A 118 -12.91 -0.44 3.60
C SER A 118 -14.16 -0.76 4.41
N VAL A 119 -14.19 -1.91 5.08
CA VAL A 119 -15.35 -2.35 5.89
C VAL A 119 -15.59 -1.40 7.06
N SER A 120 -14.52 -1.00 7.77
CA SER A 120 -14.61 -0.06 8.89
C SER A 120 -15.10 1.32 8.45
N VAL A 121 -14.57 1.84 7.32
CA VAL A 121 -15.00 3.12 6.74
C VAL A 121 -16.47 3.04 6.29
N ALA A 122 -16.85 1.99 5.58
CA ALA A 122 -18.20 1.79 5.10
C ALA A 122 -19.21 1.64 6.27
N LEU A 123 -18.83 0.95 7.35
CA LEU A 123 -19.66 0.88 8.55
C LEU A 123 -19.87 2.26 9.17
N GLY A 124 -18.83 3.09 9.26
CA GLY A 124 -18.95 4.48 9.73
C GLY A 124 -19.93 5.29 8.88
N MET A 125 -19.86 5.15 7.54
CA MET A 125 -20.80 5.81 6.62
C MET A 125 -22.24 5.28 6.76
N ALA A 126 -22.42 3.96 6.94
CA ALA A 126 -23.73 3.36 7.15
C ALA A 126 -24.38 3.86 8.45
N ARG A 127 -23.63 3.92 9.54
CA ARG A 127 -24.11 4.49 10.81
C ARG A 127 -24.46 5.98 10.68
N ALA A 128 -23.64 6.77 10.00
CA ALA A 128 -23.90 8.19 9.76
C ALA A 128 -25.19 8.37 8.94
N ARG A 129 -25.41 7.56 7.90
CA ARG A 129 -26.67 7.51 7.14
C ARG A 129 -27.87 7.26 8.05
N THR A 130 -27.79 6.25 8.90
CA THR A 130 -28.89 5.88 9.82
C THR A 130 -29.17 7.00 10.82
N LEU A 131 -28.14 7.59 11.43
CA LEU A 131 -28.28 8.70 12.38
C LEU A 131 -28.84 9.99 11.74
N GLN A 132 -28.55 10.22 10.48
CA GLN A 132 -29.04 11.38 9.72
C GLN A 132 -30.38 11.11 9.02
N HIS A 133 -30.94 9.92 9.14
CA HIS A 133 -32.17 9.50 8.46
C HIS A 133 -32.11 9.66 6.93
N LEU A 134 -30.92 9.43 6.35
CA LEU A 134 -30.71 9.50 4.90
C LEU A 134 -30.97 8.14 4.25
N ASP A 135 -31.26 8.17 2.94
CA ASP A 135 -31.57 6.98 2.14
C ASP A 135 -30.56 6.82 1.00
N TYR A 136 -29.46 6.10 1.27
CA TYR A 136 -28.49 5.65 0.28
C TYR A 136 -27.87 4.32 0.70
N SER A 137 -27.39 3.56 -0.27
CA SER A 137 -26.66 2.32 -0.03
C SER A 137 -25.20 2.58 0.31
N VAL A 138 -24.62 1.70 1.13
CA VAL A 138 -23.17 1.73 1.43
C VAL A 138 -22.57 0.36 1.09
N LEU A 139 -21.51 0.40 0.28
CA LEU A 139 -20.82 -0.78 -0.22
C LEU A 139 -19.33 -0.70 0.14
N ALA A 140 -18.76 -1.81 0.62
CA ALA A 140 -17.31 -2.00 0.74
C ALA A 140 -16.86 -3.06 -0.26
N LEU A 141 -16.02 -2.71 -1.22
CA LEU A 141 -15.41 -3.66 -2.15
C LEU A 141 -14.03 -4.05 -1.64
N ILE A 142 -13.91 -5.27 -1.13
CA ILE A 142 -12.68 -5.81 -0.53
C ILE A 142 -12.21 -7.04 -1.28
N GLY A 143 -10.89 -7.13 -1.53
CA GLY A 143 -10.25 -8.33 -2.06
C GLY A 143 -9.97 -9.38 -0.97
N ASP A 144 -9.90 -10.64 -1.37
CA ASP A 144 -9.55 -11.76 -0.49
C ASP A 144 -8.17 -11.61 0.18
N GLY A 145 -7.18 -11.04 -0.54
CA GLY A 145 -5.90 -10.69 0.05
C GLY A 145 -6.02 -9.63 1.16
N ALA A 146 -6.79 -8.57 0.92
CA ALA A 146 -7.01 -7.52 1.93
C ALA A 146 -7.83 -8.01 3.13
N LEU A 147 -8.62 -9.05 2.96
CA LEU A 147 -9.36 -9.71 4.04
C LEU A 147 -8.44 -10.36 5.08
N THR A 148 -7.17 -10.62 4.76
CA THR A 148 -6.21 -11.21 5.71
C THR A 148 -5.71 -10.23 6.78
N GLY A 149 -5.93 -8.94 6.61
CA GLY A 149 -5.52 -7.90 7.57
C GLY A 149 -6.41 -7.82 8.80
N GLY A 150 -5.82 -7.58 9.98
CA GLY A 150 -6.53 -7.52 11.26
C GLY A 150 -7.68 -6.52 11.27
N LEU A 151 -7.49 -5.32 10.73
CA LEU A 151 -8.52 -4.27 10.68
C LEU A 151 -9.78 -4.70 9.89
N ALA A 152 -9.63 -5.56 8.86
CA ALA A 152 -10.77 -6.12 8.15
C ALA A 152 -11.64 -6.99 9.07
N TYR A 153 -11.01 -7.81 9.95
CA TYR A 153 -11.74 -8.61 10.94
C TYR A 153 -12.41 -7.76 12.01
N GLU A 154 -11.75 -6.73 12.50
CA GLU A 154 -12.35 -5.77 13.44
C GLU A 154 -13.57 -5.10 12.81
N GLY A 155 -13.45 -4.67 11.55
CA GLY A 155 -14.56 -4.09 10.78
C GLY A 155 -15.70 -5.06 10.58
N LEU A 156 -15.42 -6.30 10.14
CA LEU A 156 -16.44 -7.34 9.95
C LEU A 156 -17.14 -7.73 11.25
N ASN A 157 -16.39 -7.94 12.33
CA ASN A 157 -16.94 -8.27 13.64
C ASN A 157 -17.95 -7.21 14.11
N ASN A 158 -17.58 -5.93 13.99
CA ASN A 158 -18.46 -4.84 14.40
C ASN A 158 -19.63 -4.67 13.42
N ALA A 159 -19.42 -4.77 12.12
CA ALA A 159 -20.45 -4.62 11.10
C ALA A 159 -21.53 -5.71 11.21
N GLY A 160 -21.13 -6.98 11.36
CA GLY A 160 -22.06 -8.09 11.50
C GLY A 160 -22.91 -8.01 12.78
N ALA A 161 -22.32 -7.58 13.89
CA ALA A 161 -23.04 -7.39 15.15
C ALA A 161 -23.95 -6.14 15.16
N SER A 162 -23.67 -5.15 14.29
CA SER A 162 -24.35 -3.86 14.32
C SER A 162 -25.79 -3.87 13.81
N GLY A 163 -26.13 -4.79 12.92
CA GLY A 163 -27.39 -4.80 12.20
C GLY A 163 -27.54 -3.69 11.13
N GLU A 164 -26.52 -2.83 10.93
CA GLU A 164 -26.57 -1.77 9.91
C GLU A 164 -26.67 -2.35 8.50
N PRO A 165 -27.57 -1.84 7.64
CA PRO A 165 -27.59 -2.20 6.23
C PRO A 165 -26.29 -1.76 5.53
N LEU A 166 -25.40 -2.72 5.32
CA LEU A 166 -24.10 -2.57 4.68
C LEU A 166 -23.84 -3.76 3.76
N ILE A 167 -23.35 -3.52 2.56
CA ILE A 167 -23.00 -4.56 1.58
C ILE A 167 -21.48 -4.67 1.48
N VAL A 168 -20.93 -5.80 1.91
CA VAL A 168 -19.52 -6.14 1.71
C VAL A 168 -19.42 -7.00 0.44
N LEU A 169 -18.74 -6.48 -0.58
CA LEU A 169 -18.47 -7.17 -1.83
C LEU A 169 -17.09 -7.81 -1.72
N LEU A 170 -17.03 -9.11 -1.43
CA LEU A 170 -15.79 -9.87 -1.38
C LEU A 170 -15.42 -10.33 -2.79
N ASN A 171 -14.41 -9.70 -3.36
CA ASN A 171 -13.81 -10.07 -4.65
C ASN A 171 -12.71 -11.12 -4.42
N ASP A 172 -13.05 -12.39 -4.61
CA ASP A 172 -12.18 -13.54 -4.36
C ASP A 172 -11.58 -14.05 -5.69
N ASN A 173 -10.27 -13.87 -5.85
CA ASN A 173 -9.50 -14.40 -6.99
C ASN A 173 -8.35 -15.33 -6.57
N GLY A 174 -8.21 -15.61 -5.26
CA GLY A 174 -7.17 -16.48 -4.70
C GLY A 174 -5.79 -15.85 -4.62
N MET A 175 -5.68 -14.53 -4.86
CA MET A 175 -4.39 -13.85 -4.96
C MET A 175 -4.42 -12.46 -4.35
N SER A 176 -3.33 -12.12 -3.64
CA SER A 176 -2.91 -10.74 -3.37
C SER A 176 -1.97 -10.26 -4.51
N ILE A 177 -0.72 -9.92 -4.24
CA ILE A 177 0.33 -9.85 -5.27
C ILE A 177 0.65 -11.29 -5.70
N ASN A 178 1.02 -12.13 -4.74
CA ASN A 178 1.25 -13.57 -4.87
C ASN A 178 0.00 -14.37 -4.45
N PRO A 179 -0.02 -15.70 -4.64
CA PRO A 179 -1.07 -16.55 -4.06
C PRO A 179 -1.26 -16.26 -2.57
N ASN A 180 -2.51 -16.19 -2.12
CA ASN A 180 -2.81 -15.91 -0.72
C ASN A 180 -2.30 -17.02 0.18
N VAL A 181 -1.95 -16.66 1.42
CA VAL A 181 -1.47 -17.59 2.45
C VAL A 181 -2.39 -17.54 3.67
N GLY A 182 -2.38 -18.63 4.46
CA GLY A 182 -3.07 -18.72 5.73
C GLY A 182 -4.42 -19.43 5.70
N ALA A 183 -4.99 -19.61 6.90
CA ALA A 183 -6.21 -20.41 7.11
C ALA A 183 -7.46 -19.80 6.43
N VAL A 184 -7.50 -18.49 6.25
CA VAL A 184 -8.62 -17.79 5.61
C VAL A 184 -8.71 -18.14 4.15
N ASP A 185 -7.60 -18.11 3.42
CA ASP A 185 -7.58 -18.56 2.02
C ASP A 185 -7.97 -20.04 1.91
N SER A 186 -7.46 -20.89 2.81
CA SER A 186 -7.87 -22.30 2.87
C SER A 186 -9.37 -22.46 3.10
N HIS A 187 -9.99 -21.63 3.97
CA HIS A 187 -11.42 -21.62 4.22
C HIS A 187 -12.21 -21.15 2.98
N LEU A 188 -11.82 -20.06 2.35
CA LEU A 188 -12.42 -19.57 1.11
C LEU A 188 -12.29 -20.60 -0.02
N SER A 189 -11.14 -21.26 -0.14
CA SER A 189 -10.90 -22.34 -1.10
C SER A 189 -11.81 -23.54 -0.89
N GLN A 190 -12.08 -23.92 0.35
CA GLN A 190 -13.07 -24.97 0.67
C GLN A 190 -14.50 -24.55 0.29
N ILE A 191 -14.86 -23.30 0.49
CA ILE A 191 -16.18 -22.77 0.04
C ILE A 191 -16.26 -22.80 -1.49
N ARG A 192 -15.16 -22.42 -2.17
CA ARG A 192 -15.07 -22.45 -3.65
C ARG A 192 -15.28 -23.86 -4.24
N SER A 193 -14.89 -24.91 -3.53
CA SER A 193 -14.83 -26.29 -4.03
C SER A 193 -16.06 -27.17 -3.74
N LYS A 194 -17.05 -26.71 -2.91
CA LYS A 194 -18.21 -27.51 -2.50
C LYS A 194 -19.36 -27.49 -3.51
N PRO A 195 -19.58 -28.55 -4.33
CA PRO A 195 -20.73 -28.64 -5.27
C PRO A 195 -22.10 -28.71 -4.57
N ALA A 196 -22.15 -29.27 -3.36
CA ALA A 196 -23.38 -29.51 -2.61
C ALA A 196 -24.19 -28.22 -2.28
N TYR A 197 -23.52 -27.10 -2.10
CA TYR A 197 -24.18 -25.80 -1.89
C TYR A 197 -24.99 -25.34 -3.11
N TYR A 198 -24.50 -25.63 -4.33
CA TYR A 198 -25.18 -25.31 -5.58
C TYR A 198 -26.44 -26.17 -5.80
N HIS A 199 -26.42 -27.44 -5.44
CA HIS A 199 -27.55 -28.37 -5.64
C HIS A 199 -28.72 -28.06 -4.69
N PHE A 200 -28.43 -27.73 -3.43
CA PHE A 200 -29.44 -27.33 -2.44
C PHE A 200 -30.16 -26.04 -2.86
N LYS A 201 -29.44 -25.04 -3.37
CA LYS A 201 -30.02 -23.78 -3.82
C LYS A 201 -30.90 -23.94 -5.06
N LYS A 202 -30.56 -24.86 -5.96
CA LYS A 202 -31.37 -25.21 -7.13
C LYS A 202 -32.65 -25.95 -6.77
N TRP A 203 -32.59 -26.89 -5.82
CA TRP A 203 -33.70 -27.61 -5.26
C TRP A 203 -34.67 -26.69 -4.50
N TYR A 204 -34.15 -25.79 -3.67
CA TYR A 204 -34.91 -24.81 -2.91
C TYR A 204 -35.69 -23.83 -3.81
N ARG A 205 -35.07 -23.36 -4.92
CA ARG A 205 -35.74 -22.53 -5.92
C ARG A 205 -36.86 -23.27 -6.65
N GLY A 206 -36.68 -24.57 -6.88
CA GLY A 206 -37.72 -25.42 -7.48
C GLY A 206 -38.98 -25.55 -6.61
N LEU A 207 -38.83 -25.46 -5.27
CA LEU A 207 -39.93 -25.59 -4.32
C LEU A 207 -40.80 -24.30 -4.16
N PHE A 208 -40.22 -23.10 -4.39
CA PHE A 208 -40.88 -21.83 -4.06
C PHE A 208 -41.13 -20.90 -5.27
N GLY A 209 -40.99 -21.37 -6.51
CA GLY A 209 -41.30 -20.64 -7.74
C GLY A 209 -40.33 -19.52 -8.12
N GLN A 210 -40.53 -18.90 -9.28
CA GLN A 210 -39.66 -17.89 -9.86
C GLN A 210 -39.75 -16.48 -9.20
N HIS A 211 -40.73 -16.23 -8.33
CA HIS A 211 -40.94 -14.94 -7.65
C HIS A 211 -41.12 -15.13 -6.13
N PRO A 212 -40.03 -15.29 -5.36
CA PRO A 212 -40.12 -15.51 -3.91
C PRO A 212 -40.62 -14.28 -3.11
N MET A 213 -40.60 -13.08 -3.69
CA MET A 213 -40.86 -11.81 -2.97
C MET A 213 -42.36 -11.48 -2.79
N GLU A 214 -43.24 -12.10 -3.54
CA GLU A 214 -44.71 -11.84 -3.44
C GLU A 214 -45.43 -12.66 -2.35
N ASN A 215 -44.69 -13.55 -1.65
CA ASN A 215 -45.32 -14.43 -0.65
C ASN A 215 -45.05 -13.94 0.78
N PRO A 216 -46.08 -13.48 1.53
CA PRO A 216 -45.92 -12.98 2.90
C PRO A 216 -45.41 -14.04 3.89
N LEU A 217 -45.58 -15.34 3.60
CA LEU A 217 -44.99 -16.45 4.35
C LEU A 217 -43.44 -16.50 4.25
N TYR A 218 -42.85 -15.91 3.22
CA TYR A 218 -41.39 -15.85 3.05
C TYR A 218 -40.72 -14.93 4.09
N ARG A 219 -41.36 -13.79 4.42
CA ARG A 219 -40.85 -12.83 5.42
C ARG A 219 -40.90 -13.35 6.86
N PHE A 220 -41.94 -14.11 7.20
CA PHE A 220 -42.12 -14.70 8.54
C PHE A 220 -41.14 -15.86 8.80
N ASN A 221 -40.82 -16.63 7.76
CA ASN A 221 -39.97 -17.82 7.86
C ASN A 221 -38.46 -17.54 7.98
N HIS A 222 -37.98 -16.30 7.83
CA HIS A 222 -36.54 -16.01 7.81
C HIS A 222 -35.87 -16.30 9.17
N LYS A 223 -36.50 -15.94 10.29
CA LYS A 223 -36.01 -16.25 11.65
C LYS A 223 -36.08 -17.74 12.00
N VAL A 224 -37.11 -18.40 11.59
CA VAL A 224 -37.30 -19.86 11.79
C VAL A 224 -36.32 -20.65 10.91
N LYS A 225 -36.07 -20.20 9.68
CA LYS A 225 -35.10 -20.81 8.74
C LYS A 225 -33.65 -20.79 9.21
N THR A 226 -33.21 -19.71 9.82
CA THR A 226 -31.84 -19.61 10.32
C THR A 226 -31.58 -20.67 11.39
N SER A 227 -32.53 -20.91 12.27
CA SER A 227 -32.45 -21.93 13.32
C SER A 227 -32.56 -23.36 12.77
N LEU A 228 -33.43 -23.59 11.78
CA LEU A 228 -33.58 -24.91 11.14
C LEU A 228 -32.37 -25.22 10.21
N LYS A 229 -31.83 -24.21 9.50
CA LYS A 229 -30.65 -24.36 8.68
C LYS A 229 -29.42 -24.70 9.53
N LYS A 230 -29.27 -24.08 10.71
CA LYS A 230 -28.19 -24.42 11.67
C LYS A 230 -28.32 -25.84 12.23
N ALA A 231 -29.55 -26.34 12.44
CA ALA A 231 -29.77 -27.68 12.97
C ALA A 231 -29.63 -28.80 11.91
N LEU A 232 -29.93 -28.51 10.65
CA LEU A 232 -29.91 -29.50 9.55
C LEU A 232 -28.64 -29.50 8.71
N TRP A 233 -27.84 -28.45 8.81
CA TRP A 233 -26.61 -28.28 8.03
C TRP A 233 -25.46 -27.74 8.92
N PRO A 234 -24.58 -28.59 9.41
CA PRO A 234 -23.41 -28.18 10.21
C PRO A 234 -22.33 -27.61 9.29
N GLY A 235 -22.41 -26.33 8.95
CA GLY A 235 -21.43 -25.63 8.10
C GLY A 235 -21.88 -24.22 7.75
N SER A 236 -22.04 -23.35 8.78
CA SER A 236 -22.12 -21.91 8.54
C SER A 236 -20.77 -21.41 8.03
N THR A 237 -20.81 -20.38 7.17
CA THR A 237 -19.59 -19.65 6.82
C THR A 237 -19.15 -18.75 7.97
N LEU A 238 -17.87 -18.41 8.06
CA LEU A 238 -17.36 -17.43 9.02
C LEU A 238 -18.20 -16.14 9.03
N PHE A 239 -18.66 -15.68 7.88
CA PHE A 239 -19.48 -14.48 7.75
C PHE A 239 -20.87 -14.63 8.38
N GLU A 240 -21.51 -15.79 8.21
CA GLU A 240 -22.80 -16.09 8.85
C GLU A 240 -22.68 -16.16 10.38
N ASP A 241 -21.55 -16.69 10.87
CA ASP A 241 -21.28 -16.74 12.31
C ASP A 241 -21.00 -15.35 12.90
N MET A 242 -20.45 -14.44 12.11
CA MET A 242 -20.29 -13.02 12.47
C MET A 242 -21.59 -12.21 12.39
N GLY A 243 -22.68 -12.77 11.85
CA GLY A 243 -24.01 -12.10 11.78
C GLY A 243 -24.38 -11.53 10.42
N PHE A 244 -23.61 -11.79 9.38
CA PHE A 244 -23.95 -11.37 8.02
C PHE A 244 -24.93 -12.33 7.34
N THR A 245 -25.74 -11.80 6.44
CA THR A 245 -26.38 -12.59 5.38
C THR A 245 -25.36 -12.87 4.28
N TYR A 246 -25.03 -14.13 4.06
CA TYR A 246 -24.04 -14.53 3.07
C TYR A 246 -24.69 -14.93 1.74
N LEU A 247 -24.26 -14.27 0.64
CA LEU A 247 -24.71 -14.52 -0.73
C LEU A 247 -23.50 -14.91 -1.60
N GLY A 248 -23.37 -16.18 -1.93
CA GLY A 248 -22.24 -16.63 -2.75
C GLY A 248 -21.89 -18.10 -2.59
N PRO A 249 -20.75 -18.53 -3.14
CA PRO A 249 -19.95 -17.79 -4.12
C PRO A 249 -20.66 -17.64 -5.47
N ILE A 250 -20.45 -16.50 -6.14
CA ILE A 250 -21.05 -16.15 -7.43
C ILE A 250 -19.94 -16.03 -8.47
N ASP A 251 -20.21 -16.49 -9.69
CA ASP A 251 -19.31 -16.23 -10.81
C ASP A 251 -19.28 -14.72 -11.09
N GLY A 252 -18.11 -14.11 -10.92
CA GLY A 252 -17.88 -12.68 -11.12
C GLY A 252 -17.83 -12.25 -12.58
N HIS A 253 -17.94 -13.20 -13.51
CA HIS A 253 -18.02 -12.96 -14.95
C HIS A 253 -19.42 -13.24 -15.52
N ASP A 254 -20.38 -13.67 -14.70
CA ASP A 254 -21.80 -13.77 -15.03
C ASP A 254 -22.52 -12.45 -14.65
N LEU A 255 -22.55 -11.53 -15.61
CA LEU A 255 -23.06 -10.17 -15.41
C LEU A 255 -24.54 -10.14 -14.99
N ASP A 256 -25.39 -10.96 -15.61
CA ASP A 256 -26.82 -11.04 -15.27
C ASP A 256 -27.03 -11.48 -13.82
N ARG A 257 -26.25 -12.46 -13.40
CA ARG A 257 -26.32 -12.97 -12.03
C ARG A 257 -25.79 -11.96 -11.03
N LEU A 258 -24.71 -11.25 -11.36
CA LEU A 258 -24.19 -10.16 -10.53
C LEU A 258 -25.23 -9.07 -10.33
N VAL A 259 -25.83 -8.55 -11.40
CA VAL A 259 -26.88 -7.52 -11.34
C VAL A 259 -28.05 -7.98 -10.48
N HIS A 260 -28.54 -9.23 -10.68
CA HIS A 260 -29.65 -9.77 -9.89
C HIS A 260 -29.31 -9.86 -8.39
N VAL A 261 -28.14 -10.38 -8.03
CA VAL A 261 -27.76 -10.55 -6.62
C VAL A 261 -27.45 -9.21 -5.95
N LEU A 262 -26.83 -8.27 -6.65
CA LEU A 262 -26.59 -6.92 -6.13
C LEU A 262 -27.91 -6.16 -5.89
N ALA A 263 -28.89 -6.26 -6.82
CA ALA A 263 -30.21 -5.69 -6.62
C ALA A 263 -30.92 -6.32 -5.40
N TRP A 264 -30.81 -7.63 -5.23
CA TRP A 264 -31.36 -8.30 -4.05
C TRP A 264 -30.64 -7.89 -2.76
N ALA A 265 -29.30 -7.80 -2.76
CA ALA A 265 -28.52 -7.36 -1.59
C ALA A 265 -28.92 -5.95 -1.14
N ARG A 266 -29.23 -5.04 -2.09
CA ARG A 266 -29.71 -3.68 -1.80
C ARG A 266 -31.05 -3.67 -1.05
N GLU A 267 -31.93 -4.63 -1.32
CA GLU A 267 -33.25 -4.72 -0.67
C GLU A 267 -33.17 -5.34 0.74
N LEU A 268 -32.10 -6.06 1.05
CA LEU A 268 -31.88 -6.66 2.37
C LEU A 268 -31.43 -5.57 3.36
N GLN A 269 -32.32 -5.16 4.22
CA GLN A 269 -32.02 -4.14 5.25
C GLN A 269 -31.25 -4.74 6.45
N CYS A 270 -30.08 -5.35 6.17
CA CYS A 270 -29.19 -5.98 7.15
C CYS A 270 -27.77 -6.05 6.59
N PRO A 271 -26.76 -6.38 7.42
CA PRO A 271 -25.41 -6.64 6.92
C PRO A 271 -25.36 -7.81 5.95
N VAL A 272 -24.78 -7.61 4.76
CA VAL A 272 -24.69 -8.61 3.69
C VAL A 272 -23.27 -8.78 3.23
N VAL A 273 -22.81 -10.03 3.06
CA VAL A 273 -21.59 -10.34 2.30
C VAL A 273 -21.99 -10.96 0.96
N VAL A 274 -21.60 -10.33 -0.13
CA VAL A 274 -21.70 -10.89 -1.50
C VAL A 274 -20.33 -11.41 -1.89
N HIS A 275 -20.15 -12.72 -1.93
CA HIS A 275 -18.90 -13.37 -2.28
C HIS A 275 -18.86 -13.64 -3.79
N VAL A 276 -17.93 -12.98 -4.49
CA VAL A 276 -17.80 -13.00 -5.95
C VAL A 276 -16.46 -13.62 -6.32
N LYS A 277 -16.46 -14.66 -7.15
CA LYS A 277 -15.26 -15.29 -7.70
C LYS A 277 -14.89 -14.66 -9.02
N THR A 278 -13.67 -14.12 -9.12
CA THR A 278 -13.14 -13.52 -10.34
C THR A 278 -11.85 -14.18 -10.79
N VAL A 279 -11.44 -13.92 -12.02
CA VAL A 279 -10.15 -14.34 -12.58
C VAL A 279 -9.30 -13.10 -12.80
N LYS A 280 -8.20 -12.99 -12.05
CA LYS A 280 -7.25 -11.88 -12.17
C LYS A 280 -6.62 -11.87 -13.56
N GLY A 281 -6.61 -10.73 -14.25
CA GLY A 281 -6.09 -10.62 -15.62
C GLY A 281 -7.05 -11.02 -16.73
N ARG A 282 -8.32 -11.33 -16.42
CA ARG A 282 -9.35 -11.84 -17.35
C ARG A 282 -9.40 -11.10 -18.67
N GLY A 283 -9.31 -11.88 -19.79
CA GLY A 283 -9.42 -11.38 -21.16
C GLY A 283 -8.13 -10.79 -21.76
N TYR A 284 -7.00 -10.89 -21.03
CA TYR A 284 -5.66 -10.61 -21.54
C TYR A 284 -4.73 -11.74 -21.17
N SER A 285 -4.40 -12.61 -22.14
CA SER A 285 -3.71 -13.88 -21.91
C SER A 285 -2.40 -13.77 -21.14
N PHE A 286 -1.61 -12.72 -21.38
CA PHE A 286 -0.35 -12.48 -20.66
C PHE A 286 -0.58 -12.18 -19.18
N ALA A 287 -1.65 -11.45 -18.84
CA ALA A 287 -2.01 -11.15 -17.46
C ALA A 287 -2.69 -12.33 -16.76
N GLU A 288 -3.46 -13.16 -17.48
CA GLU A 288 -4.04 -14.40 -16.91
C GLU A 288 -2.96 -15.41 -16.54
N GLN A 289 -1.90 -15.53 -17.37
CA GLN A 289 -0.78 -16.46 -17.14
C GLN A 289 0.22 -15.95 -16.09
N ASN A 290 0.35 -14.64 -15.93
CA ASN A 290 1.31 -14.01 -15.00
C ASN A 290 0.65 -12.85 -14.23
N PRO A 291 -0.37 -13.12 -13.41
CA PRO A 291 -1.16 -12.08 -12.75
C PRO A 291 -0.36 -11.26 -11.70
N ASP A 292 0.70 -11.82 -11.15
CA ASP A 292 1.69 -11.18 -10.29
C ASP A 292 2.47 -10.10 -11.03
N LYS A 293 3.03 -10.41 -12.19
CA LYS A 293 3.75 -9.49 -13.06
C LYS A 293 2.89 -8.28 -13.49
N PHE A 294 1.60 -8.52 -13.77
CA PHE A 294 0.65 -7.49 -14.18
C PHE A 294 -0.18 -6.90 -13.03
N HIS A 295 0.17 -7.23 -11.78
CA HIS A 295 -0.45 -6.59 -10.61
C HIS A 295 -0.10 -5.10 -10.55
N GLY A 296 1.18 -4.75 -10.65
CA GLY A 296 1.67 -3.37 -10.71
C GLY A 296 2.73 -3.25 -11.79
N VAL A 297 2.30 -3.17 -13.06
CA VAL A 297 3.17 -3.23 -14.22
C VAL A 297 3.63 -1.84 -14.68
N GLY A 298 4.88 -1.72 -15.10
CA GLY A 298 5.37 -0.57 -15.87
C GLY A 298 4.83 -0.56 -17.31
N PRO A 299 5.17 0.46 -18.12
CA PRO A 299 4.83 0.46 -19.54
C PRO A 299 5.30 -0.82 -20.24
N PHE A 300 4.46 -1.38 -21.10
CA PHE A 300 4.71 -2.66 -21.76
C PHE A 300 4.15 -2.67 -23.19
N ASP A 301 4.61 -3.61 -23.99
CA ASP A 301 4.06 -3.87 -25.33
C ASP A 301 2.78 -4.74 -25.20
N PRO A 302 1.61 -4.25 -25.60
CA PRO A 302 0.36 -5.01 -25.46
C PRO A 302 0.27 -6.26 -26.34
N GLU A 303 1.02 -6.34 -27.46
CA GLU A 303 1.00 -7.49 -28.36
C GLU A 303 1.87 -8.64 -27.85
N THR A 304 2.95 -8.34 -27.13
CA THR A 304 3.93 -9.34 -26.65
C THR A 304 3.93 -9.54 -25.15
N GLY A 305 3.28 -8.66 -24.38
CA GLY A 305 3.31 -8.65 -22.92
C GLY A 305 4.70 -8.31 -22.32
N LEU A 306 5.64 -7.83 -23.15
CA LEU A 306 6.99 -7.52 -22.71
C LEU A 306 7.03 -6.15 -22.00
N VAL A 307 7.41 -6.17 -20.74
CA VAL A 307 7.63 -4.97 -19.93
C VAL A 307 8.98 -4.37 -20.28
N LYS A 308 9.05 -3.06 -20.48
CA LYS A 308 10.32 -2.35 -20.64
C LYS A 308 11.13 -2.49 -19.35
N LYS A 309 12.20 -3.29 -19.38
CA LYS A 309 13.08 -3.45 -18.22
C LYS A 309 13.87 -2.15 -18.01
N SER A 310 13.81 -1.60 -16.80
CA SER A 310 14.88 -0.75 -16.30
C SER A 310 16.09 -1.65 -16.02
N GLY A 311 17.24 -1.38 -16.65
CA GLY A 311 18.43 -2.22 -16.48
C GLY A 311 19.12 -1.94 -15.14
N GLY A 312 19.66 -3.00 -14.52
CA GLY A 312 20.47 -2.94 -13.30
C GLY A 312 19.78 -3.44 -12.03
N ASP A 313 20.57 -3.60 -10.97
CA ASP A 313 20.05 -3.90 -9.62
C ASP A 313 19.35 -2.65 -9.04
N ASP A 314 18.41 -2.88 -8.13
CA ASP A 314 17.82 -1.87 -7.25
C ASP A 314 18.12 -2.19 -5.78
N PHE A 315 17.78 -1.25 -4.88
CA PHE A 315 18.02 -1.42 -3.44
C PHE A 315 17.33 -2.67 -2.88
N SER A 316 16.12 -2.99 -3.31
CA SER A 316 15.38 -4.19 -2.88
C SER A 316 16.11 -5.47 -3.30
N ALA A 317 16.58 -5.55 -4.54
CA ALA A 317 17.35 -6.71 -5.02
C ALA A 317 18.68 -6.88 -4.28
N VAL A 318 19.40 -5.77 -4.01
CA VAL A 318 20.65 -5.79 -3.24
C VAL A 318 20.38 -6.21 -1.78
N PHE A 319 19.31 -5.71 -1.17
CA PHE A 319 18.89 -6.11 0.17
C PHE A 319 18.63 -7.62 0.25
N GLY A 320 17.79 -8.17 -0.64
CA GLY A 320 17.47 -9.59 -0.63
C GLY A 320 18.68 -10.49 -0.86
N LYS A 321 19.55 -10.14 -1.82
CA LYS A 321 20.81 -10.87 -2.06
C LYS A 321 21.72 -10.85 -0.83
N THR A 322 21.84 -9.69 -0.18
CA THR A 322 22.69 -9.54 1.02
C THR A 322 22.14 -10.33 2.20
N LEU A 323 20.81 -10.29 2.39
CA LEU A 323 20.16 -11.04 3.45
C LEU A 323 20.31 -12.56 3.25
N ALA A 324 20.17 -13.06 2.03
CA ALA A 324 20.41 -14.46 1.70
C ALA A 324 21.86 -14.88 2.02
N ALA A 325 22.84 -14.04 1.67
CA ALA A 325 24.24 -14.29 2.03
C ALA A 325 24.44 -14.36 3.57
N CYS A 326 23.85 -13.44 4.34
CA CYS A 326 23.88 -13.48 5.80
C CYS A 326 23.22 -14.74 6.36
N ALA A 327 22.11 -15.18 5.77
CA ALA A 327 21.43 -16.41 6.20
C ALA A 327 22.20 -17.69 5.88
N ALA A 328 23.04 -17.68 4.86
CA ALA A 328 23.97 -18.78 4.58
C ALA A 328 25.10 -18.86 5.63
N GLU A 329 25.50 -17.74 6.21
CA GLU A 329 26.55 -17.66 7.23
C GLU A 329 26.01 -18.01 8.64
N ASP A 330 24.78 -17.58 8.97
CA ASP A 330 24.18 -17.79 10.28
C ASP A 330 22.76 -18.37 10.17
N GLY A 331 22.58 -19.57 10.67
CA GLY A 331 21.29 -20.29 10.64
C GLY A 331 20.18 -19.65 11.46
N ARG A 332 20.48 -18.67 12.31
CA ARG A 332 19.47 -17.92 13.08
C ARG A 332 18.78 -16.84 12.25
N VAL A 333 19.38 -16.39 11.15
CA VAL A 333 18.79 -15.35 10.29
C VAL A 333 17.55 -15.90 9.61
N CYS A 334 16.41 -15.22 9.79
CA CYS A 334 15.14 -15.54 9.15
C CYS A 334 14.49 -14.24 8.60
N ALA A 335 13.67 -14.40 7.57
CA ALA A 335 13.02 -13.29 6.89
C ALA A 335 11.49 -13.36 7.03
N ILE A 336 10.89 -12.21 7.30
CA ILE A 336 9.45 -12.04 7.39
C ILE A 336 9.04 -10.96 6.37
N THR A 337 7.90 -11.14 5.72
CA THR A 337 7.27 -10.11 4.89
C THR A 337 5.75 -10.17 5.01
N ALA A 338 5.08 -9.10 4.61
CA ALA A 338 3.62 -9.02 4.61
C ALA A 338 3.09 -8.91 3.16
N ALA A 339 3.02 -10.04 2.46
CA ALA A 339 2.60 -10.16 1.05
C ALA A 339 3.48 -9.36 0.04
N MET A 340 4.73 -9.09 0.39
CA MET A 340 5.65 -8.24 -0.39
C MET A 340 6.97 -8.93 -0.76
N ALA A 341 7.00 -10.27 -0.88
CA ALA A 341 8.22 -11.03 -1.11
C ALA A 341 9.02 -10.55 -2.34
N ASP A 342 8.36 -10.37 -3.47
CA ASP A 342 9.00 -9.87 -4.70
C ASP A 342 9.40 -8.41 -4.56
N GLY A 343 8.50 -7.58 -4.04
CA GLY A 343 8.72 -6.14 -3.94
C GLY A 343 9.82 -5.72 -2.97
N THR A 344 10.15 -6.55 -1.98
CA THR A 344 11.25 -6.34 -1.02
C THR A 344 12.51 -7.14 -1.36
N GLY A 345 12.51 -7.81 -2.54
CA GLY A 345 13.66 -8.61 -3.00
C GLY A 345 13.84 -9.95 -2.28
N LEU A 346 12.87 -10.41 -1.49
CA LEU A 346 12.97 -11.64 -0.69
C LEU A 346 12.62 -12.92 -1.45
N ALA A 347 12.13 -12.88 -2.68
CA ALA A 347 11.77 -14.08 -3.45
C ALA A 347 12.94 -15.08 -3.60
N PRO A 348 14.21 -14.67 -3.84
CA PRO A 348 15.35 -15.59 -3.82
C PRO A 348 15.58 -16.21 -2.43
N PHE A 349 15.46 -15.43 -1.35
CA PHE A 349 15.58 -15.92 0.02
C PHE A 349 14.53 -17.00 0.33
N ALA A 350 13.28 -16.75 -0.03
CA ALA A 350 12.17 -17.70 0.14
C ALA A 350 12.42 -19.04 -0.57
N LYS A 351 13.05 -19.00 -1.74
CA LYS A 351 13.41 -20.21 -2.52
C LYS A 351 14.59 -20.97 -1.89
N GLU A 352 15.59 -20.25 -1.39
CA GLU A 352 16.83 -20.84 -0.87
C GLU A 352 16.65 -21.34 0.59
N PHE A 353 15.88 -20.60 1.40
CA PHE A 353 15.67 -20.88 2.83
C PHE A 353 14.17 -20.95 3.20
N PRO A 354 13.38 -21.88 2.62
CA PRO A 354 11.92 -21.90 2.79
C PRO A 354 11.49 -22.07 4.26
N ASP A 355 12.25 -22.81 5.08
CA ASP A 355 11.94 -23.04 6.50
C ASP A 355 12.24 -21.82 7.40
N ARG A 356 12.90 -20.81 6.86
CA ARG A 356 13.28 -19.56 7.55
C ARG A 356 12.64 -18.32 6.91
N PHE A 357 11.71 -18.54 6.00
CA PHE A 357 10.94 -17.48 5.34
C PHE A 357 9.47 -17.54 5.76
N PHE A 358 8.93 -16.40 6.19
CA PHE A 358 7.55 -16.28 6.68
C PHE A 358 6.83 -15.15 5.95
N ASP A 359 5.87 -15.49 5.11
CA ASP A 359 4.91 -14.51 4.58
C ASP A 359 3.66 -14.52 5.47
N VAL A 360 3.39 -13.40 6.10
CA VAL A 360 2.27 -13.23 7.05
C VAL A 360 1.01 -12.69 6.39
N ALA A 361 0.92 -12.71 5.07
CA ALA A 361 -0.12 -12.05 4.28
C ALA A 361 -0.16 -10.54 4.55
N ILE A 362 -1.25 -9.82 4.31
CA ILE A 362 -1.32 -8.36 4.52
C ILE A 362 -1.58 -8.08 6.02
N ALA A 363 -0.59 -8.37 6.87
CA ALA A 363 -0.71 -8.30 8.33
C ALA A 363 0.57 -7.76 8.97
N GLU A 364 0.89 -6.49 8.71
CA GLU A 364 2.15 -5.86 9.12
C GLU A 364 2.35 -5.87 10.65
N GLY A 365 1.30 -5.57 11.42
CA GLY A 365 1.36 -5.62 12.88
C GLY A 365 1.67 -7.03 13.41
N HIS A 366 1.07 -8.08 12.80
CA HIS A 366 1.40 -9.46 13.10
C HIS A 366 2.85 -9.78 12.75
N GLY A 367 3.35 -9.28 11.60
CA GLY A 367 4.75 -9.46 11.19
C GLY A 367 5.75 -8.93 12.21
N VAL A 368 5.50 -7.75 12.78
CA VAL A 368 6.33 -7.16 13.85
C VAL A 368 6.26 -8.01 15.13
N ALA A 369 5.05 -8.36 15.59
CA ALA A 369 4.87 -9.15 16.79
C ALA A 369 5.50 -10.57 16.68
N MET A 370 5.38 -11.18 15.49
CA MET A 370 6.04 -12.46 15.19
C MET A 370 7.57 -12.33 15.20
N ALA A 371 8.12 -11.24 14.62
CA ALA A 371 9.55 -10.96 14.68
C ALA A 371 10.04 -10.85 16.15
N ALA A 372 9.27 -10.14 16.99
CA ALA A 372 9.57 -10.05 18.42
C ALA A 372 9.61 -11.44 19.10
N GLY A 373 8.63 -12.30 18.79
CA GLY A 373 8.58 -13.68 19.29
C GLY A 373 9.79 -14.51 18.86
N LEU A 374 10.21 -14.42 17.60
CA LEU A 374 11.41 -15.09 17.08
C LEU A 374 12.69 -14.59 17.74
N ALA A 375 12.84 -13.26 17.87
CA ALA A 375 13.99 -12.66 18.54
C ALA A 375 14.07 -13.07 20.01
N LYS A 376 12.94 -13.18 20.71
CA LYS A 376 12.87 -13.63 22.11
C LYS A 376 13.39 -15.06 22.30
N GLN A 377 13.34 -15.88 21.23
CA GLN A 377 13.85 -17.25 21.23
C GLN A 377 15.26 -17.38 20.65
N GLY A 378 15.96 -16.24 20.43
CA GLY A 378 17.35 -16.22 19.97
C GLY A 378 17.56 -16.30 18.47
N MET A 379 16.48 -16.15 17.65
CA MET A 379 16.62 -15.98 16.22
C MET A 379 17.02 -14.54 15.88
N LEU A 380 17.48 -14.32 14.64
CA LEU A 380 17.80 -13.01 14.06
C LEU A 380 16.76 -12.68 12.97
N PRO A 381 15.55 -12.23 13.36
CA PRO A 381 14.48 -11.95 12.41
C PRO A 381 14.72 -10.63 11.69
N VAL A 382 14.48 -10.64 10.38
CA VAL A 382 14.44 -9.46 9.52
C VAL A 382 13.03 -9.31 8.97
N PHE A 383 12.33 -8.24 9.34
CA PHE A 383 11.02 -7.92 8.78
C PHE A 383 11.19 -6.90 7.66
N ALA A 384 10.99 -7.34 6.41
CA ALA A 384 11.06 -6.48 5.23
C ALA A 384 9.67 -5.99 4.83
N VAL A 385 9.51 -4.68 4.82
CA VAL A 385 8.22 -4.01 4.66
C VAL A 385 8.38 -2.63 4.02
N TYR A 386 7.38 -2.18 3.26
CA TYR A 386 7.40 -0.80 2.74
C TYR A 386 7.21 0.21 3.87
N SER A 387 7.95 1.29 3.82
CA SER A 387 7.94 2.36 4.82
C SER A 387 6.52 2.84 5.17
N SER A 388 5.69 3.11 4.16
CA SER A 388 4.30 3.55 4.36
C SER A 388 3.42 2.50 5.05
N PHE A 389 3.69 1.20 4.85
CA PHE A 389 2.90 0.12 5.47
C PHE A 389 3.40 -0.24 6.87
N LEU A 390 4.68 0.00 7.16
CA LEU A 390 5.24 -0.18 8.51
C LEU A 390 4.51 0.66 9.57
N GLN A 391 3.86 1.76 9.18
CA GLN A 391 3.03 2.59 10.09
C GLN A 391 2.00 1.75 10.86
N ARG A 392 1.50 0.65 10.29
CA ARG A 392 0.55 -0.27 10.95
C ARG A 392 1.18 -1.11 12.06
N GLY A 393 2.48 -1.18 12.10
CA GLY A 393 3.23 -1.88 13.14
C GLY A 393 3.76 -0.98 14.24
N TYR A 394 3.44 0.31 14.25
CA TYR A 394 4.04 1.29 15.15
C TYR A 394 3.84 0.95 16.63
N ASP A 395 2.63 0.58 17.05
CA ASP A 395 2.36 0.12 18.42
C ASP A 395 3.19 -1.12 18.79
N MET A 396 3.26 -2.12 17.90
CA MET A 396 4.02 -3.36 18.12
C MET A 396 5.53 -3.11 18.18
N LEU A 397 6.03 -2.12 17.40
CA LEU A 397 7.45 -1.72 17.49
C LEU A 397 7.78 -1.15 18.88
N ILE A 398 6.88 -0.39 19.48
CA ILE A 398 7.05 0.15 20.83
C ILE A 398 6.90 -0.98 21.87
N HIS A 399 5.72 -1.62 21.88
CA HIS A 399 5.31 -2.53 22.94
C HIS A 399 6.03 -3.88 22.88
N ASP A 400 6.06 -4.51 21.69
CA ASP A 400 6.55 -5.89 21.59
C ASP A 400 8.07 -5.94 21.35
N VAL A 401 8.65 -4.93 20.71
CA VAL A 401 10.08 -4.92 20.35
C VAL A 401 10.90 -4.03 21.27
N ALA A 402 10.64 -2.71 21.30
CA ALA A 402 11.54 -1.74 21.92
C ALA A 402 11.53 -1.82 23.46
N LEU A 403 10.36 -1.95 24.09
CA LEU A 403 10.25 -2.10 25.56
C LEU A 403 11.04 -3.29 26.10
N GLN A 404 11.19 -4.35 25.31
CA GLN A 404 11.97 -5.53 25.67
C GLN A 404 13.40 -5.49 25.11
N ARG A 405 13.76 -4.45 24.35
CA ARG A 405 15.06 -4.31 23.67
C ARG A 405 15.41 -5.53 22.82
N LEU A 406 14.40 -6.11 22.15
CA LEU A 406 14.60 -7.29 21.32
C LEU A 406 15.36 -6.93 20.04
N HIS A 407 16.28 -7.79 19.63
CA HIS A 407 17.05 -7.62 18.42
C HIS A 407 16.20 -8.05 17.20
N VAL A 408 15.45 -7.09 16.67
CA VAL A 408 14.66 -7.20 15.44
C VAL A 408 15.22 -6.23 14.41
N VAL A 409 15.55 -6.72 13.23
CA VAL A 409 16.00 -5.88 12.12
C VAL A 409 14.82 -5.58 11.18
N LEU A 410 14.61 -4.32 10.86
CA LEU A 410 13.65 -3.86 9.88
C LEU A 410 14.35 -3.51 8.57
N GLY A 411 13.99 -4.16 7.47
CA GLY A 411 14.29 -3.73 6.11
C GLY A 411 13.20 -2.77 5.64
N VAL A 412 13.41 -1.46 5.85
CA VAL A 412 12.41 -0.43 5.54
C VAL A 412 12.59 0.01 4.08
N ASP A 413 11.90 -0.68 3.21
CA ASP A 413 11.93 -0.46 1.76
C ASP A 413 11.03 0.72 1.38
N ARG A 414 11.34 1.39 0.27
CA ARG A 414 10.55 2.53 -0.25
C ARG A 414 10.49 3.72 0.70
N ALA A 415 11.56 3.96 1.43
CA ALA A 415 11.70 5.15 2.26
C ALA A 415 11.81 6.41 1.37
N GLY A 416 11.23 7.51 1.80
CA GLY A 416 11.16 8.77 1.04
C GLY A 416 10.10 8.74 -0.07
N LEU A 417 10.35 9.45 -1.15
CA LEU A 417 9.43 9.58 -2.28
C LEU A 417 9.44 8.32 -3.16
N VAL A 418 8.25 7.76 -3.45
CA VAL A 418 8.12 6.53 -4.26
C VAL A 418 7.57 6.76 -5.66
N GLY A 419 6.97 7.92 -5.92
CA GLY A 419 6.56 8.32 -7.26
C GLY A 419 5.11 8.00 -7.62
N ALA A 420 4.89 7.12 -8.58
CA ALA A 420 3.62 6.97 -9.31
C ALA A 420 2.39 6.55 -8.47
N ASP A 421 2.57 5.98 -7.27
CA ASP A 421 1.49 5.59 -6.37
C ASP A 421 1.05 6.74 -5.43
N GLY A 422 1.80 7.85 -5.44
CA GLY A 422 1.42 9.11 -4.83
C GLY A 422 1.37 9.13 -3.31
N GLU A 423 0.55 10.04 -2.79
CA GLU A 423 0.46 10.43 -1.39
C GLU A 423 0.21 9.30 -0.39
N THR A 424 -0.42 8.21 -0.82
CA THR A 424 -0.71 7.06 0.04
C THR A 424 0.46 6.10 0.19
N HIS A 425 1.49 6.23 -0.66
CA HIS A 425 2.62 5.29 -0.70
C HIS A 425 3.97 5.92 -0.39
N HIS A 426 4.09 7.26 -0.32
CA HIS A 426 5.34 7.91 0.06
C HIS A 426 5.77 7.52 1.47
N GLY A 427 7.01 7.06 1.62
CA GLY A 427 7.63 6.65 2.87
C GLY A 427 8.29 7.82 3.61
N CYS A 428 7.54 8.88 3.89
CA CYS A 428 8.08 10.15 4.38
C CYS A 428 7.91 10.37 5.90
N PHE A 429 7.37 9.37 6.61
CA PHE A 429 7.12 9.42 8.06
C PHE A 429 8.06 8.53 8.88
N ASP A 430 8.68 7.53 8.27
CA ASP A 430 9.47 6.49 8.94
C ASP A 430 10.69 7.07 9.70
N ALA A 431 11.37 8.06 9.12
CA ALA A 431 12.48 8.72 9.77
C ALA A 431 12.09 9.35 11.13
N LEU A 432 10.87 9.87 11.25
CA LEU A 432 10.36 10.42 12.51
C LEU A 432 9.91 9.31 13.45
N PHE A 433 8.89 8.52 13.07
CA PHE A 433 8.25 7.60 14.02
C PHE A 433 9.19 6.49 14.52
N LEU A 434 10.18 6.06 13.73
CA LEU A 434 11.20 5.14 14.19
C LEU A 434 12.20 5.79 15.16
N SER A 435 12.54 7.05 14.89
CA SER A 435 13.53 7.77 15.68
C SER A 435 13.02 8.27 17.04
N GLU A 436 11.71 8.37 17.24
CA GLU A 436 11.14 8.74 18.55
C GLU A 436 10.95 7.55 19.50
N ILE A 437 11.09 6.30 18.99
CA ILE A 437 11.05 5.10 19.83
C ILE A 437 12.39 4.95 20.58
N PRO A 438 12.40 4.94 21.93
CA PRO A 438 13.63 4.79 22.69
C PRO A 438 14.38 3.49 22.39
N GLY A 439 15.69 3.60 22.19
CA GLY A 439 16.57 2.46 21.94
C GLY A 439 16.54 1.92 20.50
N PHE A 440 15.86 2.60 19.58
CA PHE A 440 15.81 2.22 18.18
C PHE A 440 16.99 2.83 17.39
N THR A 441 17.74 1.99 16.69
CA THR A 441 18.79 2.45 15.76
C THR A 441 18.22 2.55 14.35
N VAL A 442 18.45 3.67 13.65
CA VAL A 442 17.99 3.88 12.28
C VAL A 442 19.16 4.24 11.38
N LEU A 443 19.48 3.36 10.44
CA LEU A 443 20.57 3.46 9.47
C LEU A 443 20.03 3.87 8.08
N CYS A 444 20.75 4.74 7.37
CA CYS A 444 20.33 5.32 6.10
C CYS A 444 21.40 5.15 5.03
N PRO A 445 21.52 3.99 4.36
CA PRO A 445 22.45 3.81 3.24
C PRO A 445 22.09 4.70 2.06
N ALA A 446 23.11 5.23 1.38
CA ALA A 446 22.99 6.04 0.17
C ALA A 446 23.47 5.31 -1.10
N SER A 447 24.16 4.17 -0.94
CA SER A 447 24.67 3.33 -2.03
C SER A 447 24.41 1.85 -1.75
N PHE A 448 24.55 1.02 -2.78
CA PHE A 448 24.46 -0.44 -2.61
C PHE A 448 25.58 -1.00 -1.72
N ALA A 449 26.76 -0.39 -1.75
CA ALA A 449 27.87 -0.79 -0.89
C ALA A 449 27.55 -0.55 0.58
N GLU A 450 27.01 0.62 0.90
CA GLU A 450 26.57 0.96 2.25
C GLU A 450 25.39 0.09 2.72
N LEU A 451 24.42 -0.21 1.84
CA LEU A 451 23.31 -1.11 2.19
C LEU A 451 23.81 -2.49 2.61
N ARG A 452 24.75 -3.06 1.84
CA ARG A 452 25.35 -4.36 2.18
C ARG A 452 26.02 -4.34 3.56
N ARG A 453 26.81 -3.30 3.82
CA ARG A 453 27.52 -3.15 5.09
C ARG A 453 26.58 -2.88 6.25
N MET A 454 25.66 -1.91 6.10
CA MET A 454 24.72 -1.55 7.17
C MET A 454 23.75 -2.67 7.53
N LEU A 455 23.33 -3.50 6.57
CA LEU A 455 22.50 -4.67 6.84
C LEU A 455 23.29 -5.72 7.66
N ARG A 456 24.54 -5.96 7.34
CA ARG A 456 25.39 -6.86 8.14
C ARG A 456 25.65 -6.31 9.54
N GLN A 457 25.92 -5.01 9.63
CA GLN A 457 26.07 -4.31 10.90
C GLN A 457 24.80 -4.39 11.75
N ALA A 458 23.64 -4.18 11.16
CA ALA A 458 22.35 -4.31 11.81
C ALA A 458 22.10 -5.72 12.37
N LEU A 459 22.53 -6.76 11.65
CA LEU A 459 22.33 -8.15 12.05
C LEU A 459 23.30 -8.65 13.11
N PHE A 460 24.58 -8.19 13.07
CA PHE A 460 25.64 -8.87 13.81
C PHE A 460 26.44 -7.97 14.78
N GLU A 461 26.30 -6.63 14.68
CA GLU A 461 27.15 -5.68 15.43
C GLU A 461 26.35 -4.74 16.33
N ILE A 462 25.05 -4.53 16.08
CA ILE A 462 24.19 -3.61 16.84
C ILE A 462 23.22 -4.40 17.70
N ASP A 463 23.19 -4.15 19.00
CA ASP A 463 22.21 -4.72 19.90
C ASP A 463 20.88 -3.95 19.90
N GLY A 464 19.78 -4.66 20.12
CA GLY A 464 18.43 -4.08 20.18
C GLY A 464 17.78 -3.90 18.79
N PRO A 465 16.70 -3.11 18.69
CA PRO A 465 15.97 -2.94 17.44
C PRO A 465 16.72 -2.02 16.46
N VAL A 466 16.80 -2.45 15.20
CA VAL A 466 17.52 -1.72 14.14
C VAL A 466 16.64 -1.63 12.90
N ALA A 467 16.57 -0.43 12.29
CA ALA A 467 15.99 -0.23 10.97
C ALA A 467 17.06 0.18 9.95
N VAL A 468 17.06 -0.46 8.80
CA VAL A 468 17.85 -0.06 7.63
C VAL A 468 16.86 0.52 6.62
N ARG A 469 16.92 1.84 6.43
CA ARG A 469 15.98 2.63 5.64
C ARG A 469 16.56 2.91 4.26
N TYR A 470 15.94 2.42 3.18
CA TYR A 470 16.44 2.59 1.82
C TYR A 470 15.30 2.88 0.81
N PRO A 471 15.60 3.59 -0.32
CA PRO A 471 14.57 4.04 -1.24
C PRO A 471 14.13 2.95 -2.22
N ARG A 472 13.10 3.26 -2.99
CA ARG A 472 12.74 2.54 -4.21
C ARG A 472 13.72 2.89 -5.34
N GLY A 473 14.15 1.88 -6.12
CA GLY A 473 14.97 2.08 -7.33
C GLY A 473 16.46 1.87 -7.12
N GLY A 474 17.26 2.38 -8.05
CA GLY A 474 18.71 2.20 -8.06
C GLY A 474 19.46 3.25 -7.24
N GLU A 475 20.77 3.06 -7.11
CA GLU A 475 21.68 4.09 -6.55
C GLU A 475 21.92 5.21 -7.57
N GLY A 476 22.30 6.39 -7.07
CA GLY A 476 22.71 7.52 -7.90
C GLY A 476 24.20 7.51 -8.26
N ASP A 477 24.76 8.72 -8.41
CA ASP A 477 26.18 8.88 -8.71
C ASP A 477 27.08 8.58 -7.50
N TYR A 478 26.57 8.77 -6.29
CA TYR A 478 27.25 8.37 -5.05
C TYR A 478 27.20 6.85 -4.88
N ARG A 479 28.38 6.19 -4.96
CA ARG A 479 28.50 4.71 -4.91
C ARG A 479 29.52 4.22 -3.89
N GLU A 480 30.08 5.14 -3.11
CA GLU A 480 31.09 4.82 -2.10
C GLU A 480 30.47 4.08 -0.90
N ASP A 481 31.33 3.40 -0.13
CA ASP A 481 31.02 2.96 1.23
C ASP A 481 31.73 3.90 2.23
N ARG A 482 30.95 4.78 2.82
CA ARG A 482 31.38 5.67 3.89
C ARG A 482 30.63 5.39 5.20
N SER A 483 30.10 4.18 5.35
CA SER A 483 29.25 3.80 6.50
C SER A 483 30.01 3.49 7.80
N GLY A 484 31.34 3.71 7.83
CA GLY A 484 32.19 3.39 8.98
C GLY A 484 32.04 4.28 10.22
N ALA A 485 31.29 5.39 10.12
CA ALA A 485 31.02 6.29 11.24
C ALA A 485 29.60 6.88 11.13
N PRO A 486 28.95 7.29 12.23
CA PRO A 486 27.58 7.87 12.21
C PRO A 486 27.46 9.12 11.36
N VAL A 487 28.51 9.98 11.32
CA VAL A 487 28.59 11.19 10.51
C VAL A 487 29.87 11.16 9.69
N VAL A 488 29.77 11.49 8.41
CA VAL A 488 30.94 11.56 7.52
C VAL A 488 30.90 12.81 6.67
N ARG A 489 32.11 13.38 6.41
CA ARG A 489 32.29 14.49 5.46
C ARG A 489 32.49 13.94 4.07
N LEU A 490 31.66 14.37 3.12
CA LEU A 490 31.76 14.02 1.70
C LEU A 490 32.45 15.13 0.90
N ARG A 491 32.37 16.39 1.36
CA ARG A 491 32.97 17.53 0.72
C ARG A 491 33.37 18.56 1.77
N GLU A 492 34.52 19.21 1.59
CA GLU A 492 34.98 20.33 2.42
C GLU A 492 34.37 21.65 1.95
N GLY A 493 34.14 22.57 2.88
CA GLY A 493 33.64 23.92 2.63
C GLY A 493 33.61 24.76 3.91
N GLU A 494 33.53 26.08 3.78
CA GLU A 494 33.64 26.99 4.93
C GLU A 494 32.45 27.94 5.04
N ASP A 495 31.71 28.17 3.96
CA ASP A 495 30.66 29.18 3.93
C ASP A 495 29.30 28.63 4.42
N VAL A 496 28.97 27.38 4.10
CA VAL A 496 27.73 26.69 4.42
C VAL A 496 28.02 25.24 4.78
N THR A 497 27.37 24.72 5.80
CA THR A 497 27.33 23.27 6.08
C THR A 497 25.98 22.73 5.65
N LEU A 498 25.98 21.81 4.68
CA LEU A 498 24.82 21.08 4.19
C LEU A 498 24.81 19.66 4.75
N LEU A 499 23.86 19.38 5.62
CA LEU A 499 23.66 18.05 6.24
C LEU A 499 22.54 17.31 5.53
N THR A 500 22.75 16.02 5.27
CA THR A 500 21.73 15.14 4.65
C THR A 500 21.93 13.69 5.03
N TYR A 501 21.04 12.79 4.58
CA TYR A 501 21.13 11.34 4.76
C TYR A 501 20.49 10.57 3.61
N GLY A 502 20.79 9.27 3.52
CA GLY A 502 20.24 8.40 2.48
C GLY A 502 20.60 8.90 1.08
N VAL A 503 19.75 8.54 0.11
CA VAL A 503 20.03 8.84 -1.32
C VAL A 503 19.96 10.31 -1.68
N LEU A 504 19.40 11.18 -0.82
CA LEU A 504 19.37 12.61 -1.05
C LEU A 504 20.78 13.23 -1.05
N VAL A 505 21.78 12.48 -0.61
CA VAL A 505 23.20 12.85 -0.74
C VAL A 505 23.58 13.21 -2.18
N ASN A 506 22.95 12.56 -3.17
CA ASN A 506 23.20 12.88 -4.59
C ASN A 506 22.76 14.31 -4.93
N GLN A 507 21.57 14.72 -4.45
CA GLN A 507 21.07 16.08 -4.64
C GLN A 507 21.92 17.11 -3.87
N ALA A 508 22.38 16.76 -2.66
CA ALA A 508 23.21 17.62 -1.84
C ALA A 508 24.59 17.88 -2.48
N LEU A 509 25.25 16.85 -3.02
CA LEU A 509 26.52 16.99 -3.73
C LEU A 509 26.37 17.83 -5.01
N ALA A 510 25.33 17.56 -5.81
CA ALA A 510 25.04 18.34 -7.00
C ALA A 510 24.69 19.82 -6.67
N ALA A 511 23.97 20.07 -5.56
CA ALA A 511 23.70 21.42 -5.07
C ALA A 511 24.99 22.14 -4.65
N ALA A 512 25.92 21.45 -3.99
CA ALA A 512 27.21 22.01 -3.63
C ALA A 512 28.03 22.39 -4.86
N ASP A 513 27.97 21.62 -5.96
CA ASP A 513 28.59 21.98 -7.24
C ASP A 513 27.97 23.23 -7.87
N LEU A 514 26.65 23.40 -7.79
CA LEU A 514 25.95 24.60 -8.25
C LEU A 514 26.37 25.83 -7.41
N LEU A 515 26.46 25.68 -6.11
CA LEU A 515 26.83 26.72 -5.16
C LEU A 515 28.30 27.15 -5.35
N GLU A 516 29.21 26.22 -5.61
CA GLU A 516 30.64 26.54 -5.87
C GLU A 516 30.82 27.38 -7.13
N ARG A 517 30.08 27.10 -8.21
CA ARG A 517 30.06 27.94 -9.42
C ARG A 517 29.61 29.38 -9.14
N GLN A 518 28.93 29.60 -8.02
CA GLN A 518 28.46 30.90 -7.53
C GLN A 518 29.38 31.48 -6.43
N GLY A 519 30.52 30.85 -6.20
CA GLY A 519 31.52 31.28 -5.23
C GLY A 519 31.18 30.92 -3.76
N VAL A 520 30.31 29.91 -3.54
CA VAL A 520 29.91 29.45 -2.19
C VAL A 520 30.55 28.10 -1.91
N ARG A 521 31.51 28.06 -0.99
CA ARG A 521 32.20 26.82 -0.58
C ARG A 521 31.33 26.07 0.43
N THR A 522 30.71 24.98 -0.02
CA THR A 522 29.73 24.20 0.74
C THR A 522 30.36 22.93 1.29
N GLU A 523 30.42 22.79 2.61
CA GLU A 523 30.71 21.52 3.26
C GLU A 523 29.48 20.61 3.13
N VAL A 524 29.64 19.33 2.72
CA VAL A 524 28.60 18.35 2.68
C VAL A 524 28.87 17.26 3.70
N LEU A 525 27.97 17.13 4.66
CA LEU A 525 27.98 16.11 5.71
C LEU A 525 26.84 15.12 5.49
N LYS A 526 27.13 13.84 5.68
CA LYS A 526 26.14 12.76 5.57
C LYS A 526 25.98 12.08 6.93
N LEU A 527 24.73 11.91 7.36
CA LEU A 527 24.37 11.01 8.45
C LEU A 527 24.18 9.60 7.91
N ASN A 528 24.93 8.66 8.42
CA ASN A 528 24.73 7.22 8.21
C ASN A 528 23.69 6.66 9.17
N GLN A 529 23.55 7.31 10.32
CA GLN A 529 22.62 6.98 11.39
C GLN A 529 21.82 8.24 11.76
N ILE A 530 20.50 8.14 11.77
CA ILE A 530 19.59 9.25 12.13
C ILE A 530 18.90 9.02 13.49
N SER A 531 19.11 7.86 14.11
CA SER A 531 18.74 7.54 15.50
C SER A 531 19.70 6.47 16.05
N PRO A 532 20.13 6.59 17.32
CA PRO A 532 20.09 7.80 18.15
C PRO A 532 20.93 8.93 17.54
N LEU A 533 20.51 10.18 17.79
CA LEU A 533 21.30 11.37 17.56
C LEU A 533 21.78 11.88 18.92
N GLU A 534 23.11 11.95 19.11
CA GLU A 534 23.71 12.36 20.37
C GLU A 534 24.60 13.59 20.15
N TYR A 535 24.67 14.45 21.15
CA TYR A 535 25.48 15.67 21.09
C TYR A 535 26.94 15.38 20.77
N GLU A 536 27.53 14.38 21.43
CA GLU A 536 28.94 13.99 21.24
C GLU A 536 29.24 13.55 19.80
N THR A 537 28.27 12.98 19.12
CA THR A 537 28.36 12.57 17.70
C THR A 537 28.22 13.77 16.75
N LEU A 538 27.35 14.72 17.07
CA LEU A 538 27.03 15.85 16.21
C LEU A 538 27.97 17.04 16.40
N ALA A 539 28.37 17.34 17.64
CA ALA A 539 29.11 18.55 17.99
C ALA A 539 30.44 18.74 17.24
N PRO A 540 31.26 17.70 17.00
CA PRO A 540 32.51 17.83 16.26
C PRO A 540 32.32 18.37 14.83
N TRP A 541 31.12 18.19 14.27
CA TRP A 541 30.80 18.54 12.89
C TRP A 541 29.92 19.79 12.78
N LEU A 542 29.04 20.04 13.73
CA LEU A 542 27.93 20.99 13.61
C LEU A 542 27.95 22.14 14.63
N ALA A 543 28.75 22.04 15.69
CA ALA A 543 28.78 23.08 16.71
C ALA A 543 29.27 24.41 16.16
N GLY A 544 28.56 25.50 16.46
CA GLY A 544 28.96 26.88 16.12
C GLY A 544 29.01 27.19 14.62
N LYS A 545 28.30 26.41 13.78
CA LYS A 545 28.22 26.71 12.33
C LYS A 545 27.44 28.00 12.09
N LYS A 546 27.89 28.81 11.12
CA LYS A 546 27.23 30.06 10.72
C LYS A 546 25.89 29.76 10.04
N LEU A 547 25.91 28.92 9.02
CA LEU A 547 24.70 28.45 8.32
C LEU A 547 24.71 26.93 8.24
N LEU A 548 23.76 26.31 8.92
CA LEU A 548 23.47 24.89 8.82
C LEU A 548 22.22 24.71 7.97
N ALA A 549 22.35 24.16 6.78
CA ALA A 549 21.25 23.71 5.95
C ALA A 549 21.07 22.20 6.11
N VAL A 550 19.83 21.74 6.33
CA VAL A 550 19.53 20.30 6.42
C VAL A 550 18.54 19.95 5.33
N ALA A 551 18.96 19.07 4.41
CA ALA A 551 18.12 18.59 3.31
C ALA A 551 17.67 17.14 3.57
N GLU A 552 16.36 16.89 3.51
CA GLU A 552 15.78 15.60 3.86
C GLU A 552 14.48 15.28 3.12
N ASP A 553 14.24 13.99 2.81
CA ASP A 553 13.08 13.47 2.11
C ASP A 553 11.94 13.07 3.07
N ALA A 554 11.75 13.83 4.13
CA ALA A 554 10.76 13.65 5.18
C ALA A 554 9.91 14.90 5.38
N PHE A 555 8.76 14.77 6.02
CA PHE A 555 7.94 15.94 6.41
C PHE A 555 8.60 16.78 7.50
N GLY A 556 8.28 18.08 7.53
CA GLY A 556 9.01 19.06 8.35
C GLY A 556 8.83 18.93 9.86
N ALA A 557 7.71 18.39 10.34
CA ALA A 557 7.46 18.26 11.76
C ALA A 557 8.30 17.13 12.38
N GLY A 558 9.15 17.45 13.35
CA GLY A 558 10.02 16.45 14.01
C GLY A 558 11.15 15.89 13.14
N CYS A 559 11.43 16.53 12.02
CA CYS A 559 12.46 16.11 11.08
C CYS A 559 13.87 16.09 11.73
N VAL A 560 14.81 15.39 11.09
CA VAL A 560 16.19 15.25 11.59
C VAL A 560 16.85 16.61 11.81
N GLY A 561 16.61 17.59 10.93
CA GLY A 561 17.15 18.94 11.08
C GLY A 561 16.64 19.66 12.32
N GLN A 562 15.35 19.54 12.65
CA GLN A 562 14.79 20.13 13.89
C GLN A 562 15.39 19.46 15.15
N ARG A 563 15.51 18.13 15.13
CA ARG A 563 16.09 17.37 16.25
C ARG A 563 17.55 17.70 16.46
N THR A 564 18.33 17.77 15.38
CA THR A 564 19.75 18.16 15.40
C THR A 564 19.90 19.56 15.99
N ALA A 565 19.10 20.52 15.53
CA ALA A 565 19.16 21.89 16.05
C ALA A 565 18.79 21.96 17.53
N ALA A 566 17.79 21.22 17.97
CA ALA A 566 17.38 21.16 19.39
C ALA A 566 18.51 20.59 20.28
N ILE A 567 19.18 19.54 19.86
CA ILE A 567 20.31 18.93 20.57
C ILE A 567 21.45 19.94 20.71
N LEU A 568 21.84 20.61 19.62
CA LEU A 568 22.89 21.64 19.67
C LEU A 568 22.50 22.83 20.56
N ALA A 569 21.27 23.28 20.49
CA ALA A 569 20.77 24.40 21.30
C ALA A 569 20.77 24.10 22.80
N GLN A 570 20.43 22.88 23.22
CA GLN A 570 20.49 22.45 24.62
C GLN A 570 21.91 22.54 25.23
N HIS A 571 22.93 22.48 24.40
CA HIS A 571 24.34 22.61 24.79
C HIS A 571 24.93 24.00 24.49
N GLY A 572 24.10 24.99 24.11
CA GLY A 572 24.56 26.33 23.78
C GLY A 572 25.39 26.42 22.48
N GLN A 573 25.24 25.45 21.60
CA GLN A 573 26.02 25.33 20.34
C GLN A 573 25.10 25.38 19.09
N ALA A 574 23.96 26.04 19.19
CA ALA A 574 23.07 26.24 18.05
C ALA A 574 23.81 26.94 16.89
N PRO A 575 23.49 26.62 15.63
CA PRO A 575 23.99 27.38 14.49
C PRO A 575 23.45 28.80 14.50
N GLU A 576 24.20 29.76 13.97
CA GLU A 576 23.72 31.15 13.90
C GLU A 576 22.47 31.25 13.03
N LYS A 577 22.41 30.46 11.94
CA LYS A 577 21.24 30.34 11.06
C LYS A 577 20.99 28.87 10.73
N LEU A 578 19.74 28.44 10.89
CA LEU A 578 19.26 27.10 10.50
C LEU A 578 18.35 27.21 9.29
N LEU A 579 18.58 26.38 8.29
CA LEU A 579 17.74 26.22 7.10
C LEU A 579 17.27 24.77 6.98
N LEU A 580 15.94 24.56 7.01
CA LEU A 580 15.33 23.25 6.85
C LEU A 580 14.73 23.13 5.44
N ILE A 581 15.24 22.18 4.66
CA ILE A 581 14.83 21.90 3.28
C ILE A 581 14.25 20.49 3.26
N ASN A 582 12.92 20.40 3.23
CA ASN A 582 12.20 19.14 3.39
C ASN A 582 10.84 19.17 2.64
N LEU A 583 10.02 18.13 2.79
CA LEU A 583 8.73 18.01 2.10
C LEU A 583 7.64 18.95 2.64
N GLY A 584 7.94 19.82 3.59
CA GLY A 584 6.99 20.79 4.14
C GLY A 584 5.88 20.13 4.97
N LYS A 585 4.62 20.57 4.75
CA LYS A 585 3.44 20.17 5.54
C LYS A 585 2.29 19.65 4.67
N THR A 586 2.48 19.51 3.37
CA THR A 586 1.43 19.15 2.41
C THR A 586 1.79 17.82 1.75
N PHE A 587 0.81 16.92 1.64
CA PHE A 587 1.00 15.65 0.92
C PHE A 587 1.34 15.91 -0.55
N LEU A 588 2.33 15.17 -1.06
CA LEU A 588 2.76 15.26 -2.44
C LEU A 588 1.95 14.30 -3.32
N PRO A 589 1.58 14.72 -4.55
CA PRO A 589 0.78 13.90 -5.46
C PRO A 589 1.59 12.73 -6.05
N GLU A 590 0.99 12.04 -7.02
CA GLU A 590 1.67 11.12 -7.92
C GLU A 590 2.59 11.86 -8.90
N GLY A 591 3.69 11.20 -9.32
CA GLY A 591 4.64 11.74 -10.29
C GLY A 591 5.90 10.89 -10.34
N THR A 592 6.91 11.32 -11.09
CA THR A 592 8.26 10.75 -10.97
C THR A 592 8.96 11.34 -9.75
N VAL A 593 9.89 10.60 -9.13
CA VAL A 593 10.66 11.11 -7.98
C VAL A 593 11.34 12.44 -8.29
N PRO A 594 12.02 12.65 -9.45
CA PRO A 594 12.60 13.96 -9.77
C PRO A 594 11.57 15.11 -9.87
N GLN A 595 10.35 14.86 -10.39
CA GLN A 595 9.31 15.88 -10.42
C GLN A 595 8.85 16.29 -9.02
N LEU A 596 8.74 15.31 -8.12
CA LEU A 596 8.32 15.52 -6.74
C LEU A 596 9.42 16.21 -5.91
N GLU A 597 10.70 15.84 -6.10
CA GLU A 597 11.84 16.52 -5.51
C GLU A 597 11.89 17.99 -5.95
N HIS A 598 11.68 18.24 -7.25
CA HIS A 598 11.62 19.60 -7.78
C HIS A 598 10.46 20.41 -7.19
N GLN A 599 9.27 19.83 -7.13
CA GLN A 599 8.09 20.46 -6.52
C GLN A 599 8.33 20.80 -5.03
N ALA A 600 8.98 19.91 -4.30
CA ALA A 600 9.31 20.10 -2.89
C ALA A 600 10.53 21.03 -2.66
N GLY A 601 11.28 21.35 -3.72
CA GLY A 601 12.52 22.15 -3.62
C GLY A 601 13.67 21.42 -2.94
N ILE A 602 13.65 20.08 -2.94
CA ILE A 602 14.73 19.22 -2.40
C ILE A 602 15.65 18.65 -3.50
N ASP A 603 15.42 19.01 -4.76
CA ASP A 603 16.38 18.77 -5.83
C ASP A 603 17.59 19.68 -5.72
N ALA A 604 18.66 19.40 -6.48
CA ALA A 604 19.90 20.16 -6.42
C ALA A 604 19.72 21.68 -6.63
N ALA A 605 18.86 22.06 -7.59
CA ALA A 605 18.57 23.45 -7.90
C ALA A 605 17.77 24.14 -6.76
N GLY A 606 16.80 23.45 -6.19
CA GLY A 606 16.00 23.92 -5.06
C GLY A 606 16.85 24.12 -3.81
N ILE A 607 17.70 23.14 -3.47
CA ILE A 607 18.63 23.22 -2.34
C ILE A 607 19.59 24.41 -2.54
N ALA A 608 20.20 24.54 -3.71
CA ALA A 608 21.15 25.64 -3.98
C ALA A 608 20.47 27.02 -3.89
N ARG A 609 19.25 27.17 -4.43
CA ARG A 609 18.47 28.40 -4.33
C ARG A 609 18.13 28.74 -2.89
N ALA A 610 17.63 27.79 -2.10
CA ALA A 610 17.28 27.99 -0.71
C ALA A 610 18.49 28.42 0.15
N VAL A 611 19.67 27.83 -0.10
CA VAL A 611 20.93 28.22 0.53
C VAL A 611 21.32 29.68 0.16
N GLN A 612 21.22 30.05 -1.11
CA GLN A 612 21.51 31.43 -1.54
C GLN A 612 20.58 32.46 -0.87
N GLU A 613 19.28 32.21 -0.88
CA GLU A 613 18.29 33.07 -0.21
C GLU A 613 18.55 33.18 1.30
N ALA A 614 19.03 32.10 1.93
CA ALA A 614 19.36 32.12 3.34
C ALA A 614 20.65 32.91 3.65
N ARG A 615 21.56 33.12 2.69
CA ARG A 615 22.80 33.89 2.88
C ARG A 615 22.61 35.40 2.74
N THR A 616 21.58 35.81 2.00
CA THR A 616 21.17 37.21 1.90
C THR A 616 20.33 37.62 3.12
#